data_c97b5a2a637a952a294c3f7f344c5c9c
#
_entry.id   c97b5a2a637a952a294c3f7f344c5c9c
#
_cell.length_a   1.000
_cell.length_b   1.000
_cell.length_c   1.000
_cell.angle_alpha   90.00
_cell.angle_beta   90.00
_cell.angle_gamma   90.00
#
_symmetry.space_group_name_H-M   'P 1'
#
loop_
_entity.id
_entity.type
_entity.pdbx_description
1 polymer ?
#
loop_
_entity_poly.entity_id
_entity_poly.type
_entity_poly.pdbx_seq_one_letter_code
_entity_poly.pdbx_strand_id
1 'polypeptide(L)' 'MQIKEKDIFQNLLNGKEYIVKKIVNHMAMLESQDGKNQMLTDLDTLKIKSFYEKKEG' A
#
# COMPACT_ATOMS: atom_id res chain seq x y z
N MET A 1 -8.51 -11.07 2.59
CA MET A 1 -8.33 -9.98 1.59
C MET A 1 -7.09 -10.29 0.78
N GLN A 2 -7.19 -10.16 -0.52
CA GLN A 2 -6.07 -10.40 -1.42
C GLN A 2 -5.54 -9.07 -1.94
N ILE A 3 -4.23 -8.87 -1.80
CA ILE A 3 -3.58 -7.65 -2.23
C ILE A 3 -2.93 -7.90 -3.59
N LYS A 4 -3.17 -7.00 -4.54
CA LYS A 4 -2.70 -7.14 -5.92
C LYS A 4 -1.94 -5.90 -6.35
N GLU A 5 -1.12 -6.05 -7.37
CA GLU A 5 -0.52 -4.88 -8.02
C GLU A 5 -1.60 -3.95 -8.52
N LYS A 6 -1.33 -2.65 -8.43
CA LYS A 6 -2.24 -1.55 -8.77
C LYS A 6 -3.32 -1.27 -7.75
N ASP A 7 -3.41 -2.06 -6.68
CA ASP A 7 -4.30 -1.72 -5.57
C ASP A 7 -3.83 -0.41 -4.93
N ILE A 8 -4.77 0.36 -4.43
CA ILE A 8 -4.49 1.64 -3.78
C ILE A 8 -4.81 1.51 -2.31
N PHE A 9 -3.85 1.92 -1.47
CA PHE A 9 -4.00 1.92 -0.02
C PHE A 9 -3.76 3.33 0.51
N GLN A 10 -4.57 3.74 1.45
CA GLN A 10 -4.34 4.99 2.18
C GLN A 10 -3.62 4.67 3.48
N ASN A 11 -2.50 5.37 3.71
CA ASN A 11 -1.79 5.27 4.98
C ASN A 11 -2.50 6.17 5.98
N LEU A 12 -3.07 5.58 7.03
CA LEU A 12 -3.89 6.33 7.97
C LEU A 12 -3.06 7.16 8.94
N LEU A 13 -1.76 6.96 9.00
CA LEU A 13 -0.89 7.75 9.86
C LEU A 13 -0.52 9.08 9.22
N ASN A 14 -0.33 9.11 7.91
CA ASN A 14 0.05 10.34 7.21
C ASN A 14 -0.99 10.83 6.22
N GLY A 15 -2.06 10.05 5.99
CA GLY A 15 -3.15 10.43 5.10
C GLY A 15 -2.85 10.31 3.62
N LYS A 16 -1.67 9.85 3.25
CA LYS A 16 -1.29 9.73 1.84
C LYS A 16 -1.75 8.43 1.24
N GLU A 17 -2.04 8.46 -0.05
CA GLU A 17 -2.42 7.27 -0.80
C GLU A 17 -1.23 6.72 -1.56
N TYR A 18 -1.14 5.40 -1.59
CA TYR A 18 -0.05 4.69 -2.26
C TYR A 18 -0.63 3.63 -3.17
N ILE A 19 0.05 3.41 -4.29
CA ILE A 19 -0.31 2.32 -5.21
C ILE A 19 0.70 1.19 -5.05
N VAL A 20 0.19 -0.05 -5.09
CA VAL A 20 1.05 -1.22 -5.03
C VAL A 20 1.70 -1.41 -6.39
N LYS A 21 3.00 -1.22 -6.46
CA LYS A 21 3.74 -1.33 -7.72
C LYS A 21 4.22 -2.74 -7.98
N LYS A 22 4.62 -3.45 -6.93
CA LYS A 22 5.17 -4.79 -7.10
C LYS A 22 5.04 -5.56 -5.79
N ILE A 23 4.80 -6.86 -5.90
CA ILE A 23 4.74 -7.75 -4.75
C ILE A 23 5.79 -8.83 -4.95
N VAL A 24 6.65 -8.99 -3.95
CA VAL A 24 7.70 -10.02 -3.94
C VAL A 24 7.66 -10.72 -2.59
N ASN A 25 7.39 -12.02 -2.62
CA ASN A 25 7.24 -12.81 -1.40
C ASN A 25 6.15 -12.22 -0.49
N HIS A 26 6.50 -11.80 0.71
CA HIS A 26 5.56 -11.22 1.66
C HIS A 26 5.62 -9.70 1.71
N MET A 27 6.32 -9.08 0.75
CA MET A 27 6.55 -7.65 0.75
C MET A 27 5.89 -6.99 -0.44
N ALA A 28 5.44 -5.77 -0.24
CA ALA A 28 4.89 -4.95 -1.30
C ALA A 28 5.69 -3.66 -1.43
N MET A 29 5.99 -3.30 -2.67
CA MET A 29 6.59 -2.00 -2.96
C MET A 29 5.45 -1.02 -3.27
N LEU A 30 5.37 0.03 -2.47
CA LEU A 30 4.35 1.06 -2.61
C LEU A 30 4.97 2.34 -3.16
N GLU A 31 4.21 3.03 -3.98
CA GLU A 31 4.63 4.34 -4.49
C GLU A 31 3.51 5.33 -4.24
N SER A 32 3.89 6.52 -3.74
CA SER A 32 2.89 7.56 -3.52
C SER A 32 2.28 8.00 -4.85
N GLN A 33 1.07 8.55 -4.79
CA GLN A 33 0.34 8.95 -5.99
C GLN A 33 1.09 10.00 -6.81
N ASP A 34 1.87 10.85 -6.14
CA ASP A 34 2.65 11.87 -6.85
C ASP A 34 3.97 11.34 -7.40
N GLY A 35 4.28 10.07 -7.16
CA GLY A 35 5.48 9.44 -7.68
C GLY A 35 6.77 9.80 -6.97
N LYS A 36 6.70 10.56 -5.89
CA LYS A 36 7.89 11.09 -5.24
C LYS A 36 8.43 10.22 -4.11
N ASN A 37 7.60 9.34 -3.58
CA ASN A 37 7.99 8.51 -2.44
C ASN A 37 7.71 7.06 -2.72
N GLN A 38 8.64 6.21 -2.31
CA GLN A 38 8.47 4.77 -2.40
C GLN A 38 8.76 4.17 -1.03
N MET A 39 8.10 3.06 -0.72
CA MET A 39 8.35 2.35 0.52
C MET A 39 8.08 0.88 0.32
N LEU A 40 8.78 0.07 1.11
CA LEU A 40 8.52 -1.36 1.19
C LEU A 40 7.75 -1.61 2.48
N THR A 41 6.71 -2.43 2.39
CA THR A 41 5.97 -2.80 3.57
C THR A 41 5.59 -4.27 3.48
N ASP A 42 5.39 -4.87 4.63
CA ASP A 42 4.94 -6.24 4.73
C ASP A 42 3.47 -6.32 4.34
N LEU A 43 3.08 -7.37 3.61
CA LEU A 43 1.69 -7.53 3.23
C LEU A 43 0.77 -7.61 4.44
N ASP A 44 1.24 -8.20 5.53
CA ASP A 44 0.43 -8.28 6.75
C ASP A 44 0.16 -6.89 7.32
N THR A 45 1.13 -5.98 7.21
CA THR A 45 0.93 -4.60 7.66
C THR A 45 -0.16 -3.90 6.87
N LEU A 46 -0.23 -4.15 5.57
CA LEU A 46 -1.28 -3.56 4.74
C LEU A 46 -2.67 -4.06 5.12
N LYS A 47 -2.76 -5.20 5.78
CA LYS A 47 -4.04 -5.75 6.21
C LYS A 47 -4.50 -5.21 7.56
N ILE A 48 -3.66 -4.44 8.25
CA ILE A 48 -3.99 -3.87 9.54
C ILE A 48 -4.85 -2.63 9.32
N LYS A 49 -6.12 -2.72 9.68
CA LYS A 49 -7.09 -1.68 9.38
C LYS A 49 -6.83 -0.37 10.12
N SER A 50 -6.05 -0.43 11.21
CA SER A 50 -5.67 0.79 11.93
C SER A 50 -4.60 1.59 11.20
N PHE A 51 -3.84 0.96 10.29
CA PHE A 51 -2.73 1.60 9.61
C PHE A 51 -3.01 1.91 8.15
N TYR A 52 -3.77 1.06 7.49
CA TYR A 52 -4.04 1.19 6.07
C TYR A 52 -5.49 0.89 5.73
N GLU A 53 -5.99 1.61 4.75
CA GLU A 53 -7.32 1.35 4.23
C GLU A 53 -7.22 1.15 2.72
N LYS A 54 -7.74 0.02 2.24
CA LYS A 54 -7.78 -0.25 0.81
C LYS A 54 -8.84 0.61 0.15
N LYS A 55 -8.46 1.29 -0.91
CA LYS A 55 -9.37 2.13 -1.68
C LYS A 55 -9.80 1.42 -2.95
N GLU A 56 -11.06 1.60 -3.30
CA GLU A 56 -11.56 1.12 -4.58
C GLU A 56 -10.99 2.02 -5.67
N GLY A 57 -10.25 1.42 -6.56
CA GLY A 57 -9.60 2.14 -7.64
C GLY A 57 -10.50 2.41 -8.81
#